data_3e2b40c66a72db9f94da8bdec0459c80
#
_entry.id   3e2b40c66a72db9f94da8bdec0459c80
#
_cell.length_a   1.000
_cell.length_b   1.000
_cell.length_c   1.000
_cell.angle_alpha   90.00
_cell.angle_beta   90.00
_cell.angle_gamma   90.00
#
_symmetry.space_group_name_H-M   'P 1'
#
loop_
_entity.id
_entity.type
_entity.pdbx_description
1 polymer ?
#
loop_
_entity_poly.entity_id
_entity_poly.type
_entity_poly.pdbx_seq_one_letter_code
_entity_poly.pdbx_strand_id
1 'polypeptide(L)'
;MSTSNPVALVSGVGPGTGAAIARRFVQGGYQVAMLARNSARLQALEGEIASSRAYACDVTDEARLDATIAAVRRDLGEPRVLVHNAVGGGFGNFLEIEPAVLNQNFQVNTMALLYLARRLAPAMVAASDGAMVATGNTSAQRGKASFAGFAPTKAAQRILAESMARELGPKGVHVCLCGHRRGDRSGVDATAIWQRTG
;
A
#
# COMPACT_ATOMS: atom_id res chain seq x y z
N MET A 1 -0.66 10.74 29.72
CA MET A 1 -1.04 10.83 28.31
C MET A 1 -1.22 9.41 27.79
N SER A 2 -2.44 9.00 27.45
CA SER A 2 -2.69 7.68 26.89
C SER A 2 -2.10 7.67 25.48
N THR A 3 -0.97 7.00 25.30
CA THR A 3 -0.38 6.82 23.97
C THR A 3 -1.19 5.73 23.27
N SER A 4 -2.21 6.13 22.51
CA SER A 4 -2.86 5.19 21.62
C SER A 4 -1.81 4.62 20.64
N ASN A 5 -1.88 3.31 20.37
CA ASN A 5 -0.98 2.65 19.44
C ASN A 5 -1.03 3.35 18.06
N PRO A 6 0.11 3.56 17.38
CA PRO A 6 0.12 4.17 16.06
C PRO A 6 -0.67 3.33 15.05
N VAL A 7 -1.24 3.98 14.04
CA VAL A 7 -2.09 3.33 13.04
C VAL A 7 -1.33 3.13 11.74
N ALA A 8 -1.37 1.92 11.21
CA ALA A 8 -0.92 1.58 9.86
C ALA A 8 -2.13 1.23 8.95
N LEU A 9 -2.22 1.85 7.79
CA LEU A 9 -3.20 1.51 6.77
C LEU A 9 -2.54 0.65 5.69
N VAL A 10 -3.04 -0.55 5.49
CA VAL A 10 -2.54 -1.50 4.50
C VAL A 10 -3.60 -1.74 3.43
N SER A 11 -3.35 -1.32 2.20
CA SER A 11 -4.23 -1.59 1.06
C SER A 11 -3.81 -2.86 0.33
N GLY A 12 -4.79 -3.62 -0.17
CA GLY A 12 -4.54 -4.88 -0.87
C GLY A 12 -4.23 -6.05 0.06
N VAL A 13 -4.95 -6.13 1.18
CA VAL A 13 -4.78 -7.24 2.12
C VAL A 13 -5.49 -8.49 1.60
N GLY A 14 -4.69 -9.50 1.31
CA GLY A 14 -5.09 -10.86 0.99
C GLY A 14 -4.29 -11.85 1.84
N PRO A 15 -4.48 -13.18 1.69
CA PRO A 15 -3.89 -14.19 2.56
C PRO A 15 -2.36 -14.31 2.45
N GLY A 16 -1.76 -13.72 1.41
CA GLY A 16 -0.31 -13.71 1.19
C GLY A 16 0.38 -12.50 1.80
N THR A 17 1.08 -11.73 0.95
CA THR A 17 1.91 -10.57 1.34
C THR A 17 1.15 -9.56 2.20
N GLY A 18 -0.10 -9.24 1.86
CA GLY A 18 -0.89 -8.26 2.61
C GLY A 18 -1.14 -8.67 4.05
N ALA A 19 -1.50 -9.94 4.30
CA ALA A 19 -1.68 -10.46 5.66
C ALA A 19 -0.34 -10.53 6.43
N ALA A 20 0.75 -10.89 5.75
CA ALA A 20 2.09 -10.89 6.37
C ALA A 20 2.51 -9.49 6.81
N ILE A 21 2.25 -8.48 5.97
CA ILE A 21 2.48 -7.07 6.31
C ILE A 21 1.65 -6.67 7.53
N ALA A 22 0.34 -6.97 7.53
CA ALA A 22 -0.55 -6.63 8.64
C ALA A 22 -0.05 -7.26 9.96
N ARG A 23 0.27 -8.55 9.96
CA ARG A 23 0.84 -9.24 11.13
C ARG A 23 2.14 -8.59 11.60
N ARG A 24 3.02 -8.20 10.69
CA ARG A 24 4.30 -7.58 11.06
C ARG A 24 4.11 -6.21 11.74
N PHE A 25 3.15 -5.39 11.26
CA PHE A 25 2.84 -4.11 11.89
C PHE A 25 2.22 -4.30 13.28
N VAL A 26 1.30 -5.27 13.44
CA VAL A 26 0.72 -5.61 14.75
C VAL A 26 1.81 -6.05 15.74
N GLN A 27 2.76 -6.90 15.32
CA GLN A 27 3.92 -7.27 16.12
C GLN A 27 4.81 -6.08 16.51
N GLY A 28 4.80 -5.02 15.68
CA GLY A 28 5.48 -3.75 15.96
C GLY A 28 4.66 -2.79 16.83
N GLY A 29 3.53 -3.21 17.40
CA GLY A 29 2.70 -2.39 18.27
C GLY A 29 1.72 -1.45 17.56
N TYR A 30 1.49 -1.63 16.26
CA TYR A 30 0.52 -0.83 15.51
C TYR A 30 -0.88 -1.41 15.59
N GLN A 31 -1.89 -0.54 15.53
CA GLN A 31 -3.23 -0.90 15.07
C GLN A 31 -3.22 -0.89 13.54
N VAL A 32 -3.87 -1.87 12.89
CA VAL A 32 -3.81 -2.02 11.44
C VAL A 32 -5.18 -1.90 10.80
N ALA A 33 -5.37 -0.88 9.96
CA ALA A 33 -6.49 -0.78 9.05
C ALA A 33 -6.21 -1.63 7.80
N MET A 34 -6.94 -2.71 7.61
CA MET A 34 -6.82 -3.62 6.47
C MET A 34 -7.84 -3.29 5.39
N LEU A 35 -7.39 -2.90 4.18
CA LEU A 35 -8.26 -2.56 3.05
C LEU A 35 -8.16 -3.61 1.94
N ALA A 36 -9.30 -4.14 1.49
CA ALA A 36 -9.43 -4.97 0.30
C ALA A 36 -10.89 -5.01 -0.18
N ARG A 37 -11.11 -5.51 -1.41
CA ARG A 37 -12.45 -5.61 -2.00
C ARG A 37 -13.29 -6.75 -1.43
N ASN A 38 -12.66 -7.86 -1.07
CA ASN A 38 -13.36 -9.07 -0.57
C ASN A 38 -13.59 -8.94 0.94
N SER A 39 -14.80 -8.55 1.33
CA SER A 39 -15.20 -8.34 2.72
C SER A 39 -15.12 -9.62 3.56
N ALA A 40 -15.60 -10.74 3.05
CA ALA A 40 -15.63 -12.00 3.81
C ALA A 40 -14.21 -12.48 4.16
N ARG A 41 -13.27 -12.41 3.19
CA ARG A 41 -11.87 -12.75 3.44
C ARG A 41 -11.23 -11.78 4.42
N LEU A 42 -11.56 -10.50 4.32
CA LEU A 42 -10.99 -9.47 5.20
C LEU A 42 -11.47 -9.66 6.64
N GLN A 43 -12.75 -9.98 6.84
CA GLN A 43 -13.31 -10.29 8.15
C GLN A 43 -12.69 -11.55 8.77
N ALA A 44 -12.44 -12.59 7.98
CA ALA A 44 -11.71 -13.77 8.46
C ALA A 44 -10.31 -13.39 8.98
N LEU A 45 -9.57 -12.57 8.23
CA LEU A 45 -8.24 -12.09 8.64
C LEU A 45 -8.31 -11.19 9.89
N GLU A 46 -9.36 -10.38 10.06
CA GLU A 46 -9.57 -9.58 11.27
C GLU A 46 -9.72 -10.47 12.50
N GLY A 47 -10.42 -11.59 12.37
CA GLY A 47 -10.54 -12.59 13.45
C GLY A 47 -9.21 -13.29 13.80
N GLU A 48 -8.28 -13.38 12.83
CA GLU A 48 -6.97 -14.04 13.02
C GLU A 48 -5.87 -13.08 13.51
N ILE A 49 -5.96 -11.80 13.15
CA ILE A 49 -4.91 -10.80 13.40
C ILE A 49 -5.41 -9.81 14.44
N ALA A 50 -5.02 -10.02 15.69
CA ALA A 50 -5.34 -9.11 16.79
C ALA A 50 -4.92 -7.66 16.42
N SER A 51 -5.59 -6.66 17.00
CA SER A 51 -5.30 -5.23 16.75
C SER A 51 -5.35 -4.83 15.28
N SER A 52 -6.13 -5.54 14.46
CA SER A 52 -6.44 -5.15 13.09
C SER A 52 -7.93 -4.94 12.89
N ARG A 53 -8.31 -4.18 11.87
CA ARG A 53 -9.71 -3.93 11.52
C ARG A 53 -9.91 -3.95 10.00
N ALA A 54 -11.00 -4.59 9.58
CA ALA A 54 -11.34 -4.82 8.18
C ALA A 54 -12.17 -3.64 7.61
N TYR A 55 -11.77 -3.15 6.45
CA TYR A 55 -12.49 -2.13 5.70
C TYR A 55 -12.63 -2.56 4.25
N ALA A 56 -13.85 -2.97 3.85
CA ALA A 56 -14.13 -3.37 2.47
C ALA A 56 -14.11 -2.13 1.55
N CYS A 57 -13.09 -2.01 0.71
CA CYS A 57 -12.88 -0.85 -0.16
C CYS A 57 -12.19 -1.26 -1.47
N ASP A 58 -12.71 -0.76 -2.60
CA ASP A 58 -11.94 -0.69 -3.83
C ASP A 58 -11.13 0.61 -3.82
N VAL A 59 -9.83 0.50 -3.85
CA VAL A 59 -8.92 1.66 -3.79
C VAL A 59 -8.95 2.54 -5.04
N THR A 60 -9.65 2.12 -6.08
CA THR A 60 -9.87 2.89 -7.31
C THR A 60 -11.14 3.73 -7.28
N ASP A 61 -12.03 3.49 -6.31
CA ASP A 61 -13.24 4.27 -6.06
C ASP A 61 -12.92 5.38 -5.04
N GLU A 62 -12.74 6.60 -5.52
CA GLU A 62 -12.34 7.73 -4.69
C GLU A 62 -13.37 8.10 -3.62
N ALA A 63 -14.67 8.05 -3.93
CA ALA A 63 -15.72 8.37 -2.97
C ALA A 63 -15.77 7.31 -1.84
N ARG A 64 -15.65 6.04 -2.21
CA ARG A 64 -15.55 4.94 -1.25
C ARG A 64 -14.30 5.06 -0.39
N LEU A 65 -13.20 5.48 -0.99
CA LEU A 65 -11.93 5.67 -0.30
C LEU A 65 -12.02 6.79 0.74
N ASP A 66 -12.67 7.91 0.41
CA ASP A 66 -12.92 9.01 1.35
C ASP A 66 -13.72 8.55 2.58
N ALA A 67 -14.82 7.84 2.35
CA ALA A 67 -15.63 7.28 3.41
C ALA A 67 -14.86 6.27 4.27
N THR A 68 -14.03 5.44 3.63
CA THR A 68 -13.20 4.44 4.31
C THR A 68 -12.15 5.09 5.20
N ILE A 69 -11.43 6.10 4.70
CA ILE A 69 -10.40 6.80 5.48
C ILE A 69 -11.05 7.56 6.65
N ALA A 70 -12.22 8.17 6.45
CA ALA A 70 -12.96 8.79 7.55
C ALA A 70 -13.34 7.76 8.63
N ALA A 71 -13.77 6.56 8.24
CA ALA A 71 -14.04 5.47 9.18
C ALA A 71 -12.78 5.00 9.92
N VAL A 72 -11.66 4.84 9.23
CA VAL A 72 -10.36 4.49 9.86
C VAL A 72 -9.97 5.51 10.92
N ARG A 73 -10.05 6.80 10.59
CA ARG A 73 -9.74 7.91 11.50
C ARG A 73 -10.60 7.90 12.75
N ARG A 74 -11.90 7.68 12.59
CA ARG A 74 -12.86 7.59 13.70
C ARG A 74 -12.59 6.39 14.60
N ASP A 75 -12.28 5.24 14.01
CA ASP A 75 -12.26 3.95 14.70
C ASP A 75 -10.88 3.62 15.31
N LEU A 76 -9.80 4.01 14.65
CA LEU A 76 -8.42 3.68 15.02
C LEU A 76 -7.54 4.92 15.26
N GLY A 77 -7.89 6.06 14.67
CA GLY A 77 -7.08 7.27 14.68
C GLY A 77 -6.42 7.57 13.34
N GLU A 78 -5.62 8.64 13.28
CA GLU A 78 -4.95 9.08 12.06
C GLU A 78 -3.83 8.11 11.68
N PRO A 79 -3.81 7.57 10.43
CA PRO A 79 -2.75 6.69 9.98
C PRO A 79 -1.39 7.41 9.88
N ARG A 80 -0.38 6.88 10.55
CA ARG A 80 1.02 7.31 10.45
C ARG A 80 1.81 6.52 9.41
N VAL A 81 1.30 5.37 8.99
CA VAL A 81 1.91 4.53 7.97
C VAL A 81 0.89 4.16 6.92
N LEU A 82 1.26 4.31 5.65
CA LEU A 82 0.57 3.77 4.49
C LEU A 82 1.40 2.65 3.89
N VAL A 83 0.81 1.47 3.70
CA VAL A 83 1.38 0.43 2.83
C VAL A 83 0.45 0.17 1.65
N HIS A 84 0.85 0.62 0.48
CA HIS A 84 0.11 0.33 -0.76
C HIS A 84 0.60 -0.99 -1.35
N ASN A 85 -0.15 -2.07 -1.07
CA ASN A 85 0.11 -3.42 -1.56
C ASN A 85 -0.96 -3.92 -2.55
N ALA A 86 -2.01 -3.13 -2.81
CA ALA A 86 -2.98 -3.47 -3.84
C ALA A 86 -2.32 -3.57 -5.21
N VAL A 87 -2.70 -4.59 -5.98
CA VAL A 87 -2.11 -4.86 -7.28
C VAL A 87 -3.16 -5.24 -8.31
N GLY A 88 -3.13 -4.57 -9.46
CA GLY A 88 -3.72 -5.01 -10.71
C GLY A 88 -2.72 -5.91 -11.43
N GLY A 89 -3.06 -7.16 -11.65
CA GLY A 89 -2.14 -8.21 -12.10
C GLY A 89 -2.43 -8.73 -13.51
N GLY A 90 -3.04 -7.97 -14.39
CA GLY A 90 -3.25 -8.36 -15.79
C GLY A 90 -1.92 -8.37 -16.55
N PHE A 91 -1.53 -9.55 -17.03
CA PHE A 91 -0.36 -9.77 -17.88
C PHE A 91 -0.81 -9.92 -19.33
N GLY A 92 0.10 -9.88 -20.28
CA GLY A 92 -0.22 -10.17 -21.67
C GLY A 92 0.88 -9.75 -22.63
N ASN A 93 0.84 -10.36 -23.82
CA ASN A 93 1.60 -9.97 -24.98
C ASN A 93 1.07 -8.61 -25.48
N PHE A 94 1.93 -7.72 -25.94
CA PHE A 94 1.53 -6.38 -26.33
C PHE A 94 0.62 -6.33 -27.58
N LEU A 95 0.66 -7.37 -28.43
CA LEU A 95 -0.22 -7.48 -29.59
C LEU A 95 -1.65 -7.93 -29.24
N GLU A 96 -1.82 -8.58 -28.10
CA GLU A 96 -3.06 -9.26 -27.72
C GLU A 96 -3.73 -8.67 -26.48
N ILE A 97 -2.99 -7.88 -25.70
CA ILE A 97 -3.54 -7.32 -24.47
C ILE A 97 -4.59 -6.26 -24.78
N GLU A 98 -5.74 -6.40 -24.18
CA GLU A 98 -6.77 -5.37 -24.24
C GLU A 98 -6.32 -4.10 -23.52
N PRO A 99 -6.41 -2.91 -24.15
CA PRO A 99 -6.02 -1.64 -23.53
C PRO A 99 -6.71 -1.38 -22.18
N ALA A 100 -7.93 -1.88 -22.00
CA ALA A 100 -8.67 -1.78 -20.75
C ALA A 100 -7.95 -2.46 -19.58
N VAL A 101 -7.23 -3.57 -19.83
CA VAL A 101 -6.45 -4.28 -18.80
C VAL A 101 -5.29 -3.41 -18.32
N LEU A 102 -4.57 -2.76 -19.25
CA LEU A 102 -3.49 -1.83 -18.88
C LEU A 102 -4.04 -0.65 -18.08
N ASN A 103 -5.14 -0.05 -18.51
CA ASN A 103 -5.80 1.04 -17.81
C ASN A 103 -6.22 0.62 -16.39
N GLN A 104 -6.87 -0.54 -16.23
CA GLN A 104 -7.26 -1.05 -14.92
C GLN A 104 -6.05 -1.28 -14.01
N ASN A 105 -4.99 -1.86 -14.54
CA ASN A 105 -3.75 -2.05 -13.77
C ASN A 105 -3.13 -0.70 -13.37
N PHE A 106 -3.20 0.31 -14.24
CA PHE A 106 -2.71 1.66 -13.94
C PHE A 106 -3.52 2.29 -12.79
N GLN A 107 -4.84 2.15 -12.81
CA GLN A 107 -5.70 2.64 -11.74
C GLN A 107 -5.34 2.00 -10.39
N VAL A 108 -5.16 0.68 -10.34
CA VAL A 108 -4.85 -0.02 -9.09
C VAL A 108 -3.41 0.21 -8.63
N ASN A 109 -2.43 0.11 -9.54
CA ASN A 109 -1.01 0.12 -9.18
C ASN A 109 -0.48 1.55 -8.93
N THR A 110 -0.91 2.53 -9.74
CA THR A 110 -0.36 3.89 -9.74
C THR A 110 -1.33 4.90 -9.14
N MET A 111 -2.55 4.98 -9.69
CA MET A 111 -3.50 6.02 -9.28
C MET A 111 -3.97 5.81 -7.85
N ALA A 112 -4.22 4.58 -7.43
CA ALA A 112 -4.63 4.30 -6.05
C ALA A 112 -3.54 4.68 -5.02
N LEU A 113 -2.25 4.56 -5.36
CA LEU A 113 -1.17 5.09 -4.52
C LEU A 113 -1.30 6.61 -4.38
N LEU A 114 -1.52 7.32 -5.48
CA LEU A 114 -1.71 8.78 -5.48
C LEU A 114 -2.95 9.17 -4.65
N TYR A 115 -4.08 8.49 -4.84
CA TYR A 115 -5.33 8.77 -4.11
C TYR A 115 -5.17 8.60 -2.60
N LEU A 116 -4.53 7.53 -2.16
CA LEU A 116 -4.23 7.28 -0.75
C LEU A 116 -3.25 8.31 -0.19
N ALA A 117 -2.17 8.57 -0.91
CA ALA A 117 -1.14 9.51 -0.48
C ALA A 117 -1.70 10.93 -0.30
N ARG A 118 -2.51 11.43 -1.24
CA ARG A 118 -3.14 12.76 -1.16
C ARG A 118 -4.03 12.93 0.09
N ARG A 119 -4.63 11.85 0.56
CA ARG A 119 -5.52 11.85 1.73
C ARG A 119 -4.78 11.74 3.07
N LEU A 120 -3.63 11.08 3.06
CA LEU A 120 -2.89 10.80 4.30
C LEU A 120 -1.69 11.73 4.51
N ALA A 121 -1.02 12.19 3.43
CA ALA A 121 0.15 13.06 3.53
C ALA A 121 -0.07 14.36 4.32
N PRO A 122 -1.20 15.07 4.22
CA PRO A 122 -1.37 16.31 4.95
C PRO A 122 -1.22 16.17 6.47
N ALA A 123 -1.80 15.13 7.06
CA ALA A 123 -1.67 14.87 8.50
C ALA A 123 -0.26 14.44 8.89
N MET A 124 0.40 13.60 8.07
CA MET A 124 1.79 13.19 8.28
C MET A 124 2.75 14.38 8.21
N VAL A 125 2.56 15.28 7.24
CA VAL A 125 3.36 16.52 7.10
C VAL A 125 3.15 17.45 8.30
N ALA A 126 1.90 17.63 8.73
CA ALA A 126 1.60 18.46 9.90
C ALA A 126 2.26 17.92 11.19
N ALA A 127 2.37 16.60 11.31
CA ALA A 127 3.06 15.95 12.42
C ALA A 127 4.59 15.87 12.23
N SER A 128 5.12 16.20 11.05
CA SER A 128 6.51 15.95 10.64
C SER A 128 6.93 14.49 10.86
N ASP A 129 5.98 13.55 10.73
CA ASP A 129 6.18 12.13 11.03
C ASP A 129 5.21 11.27 10.23
N GLY A 130 5.74 10.35 9.45
CA GLY A 130 4.95 9.41 8.67
C GLY A 130 5.79 8.59 7.70
N ALA A 131 5.22 7.49 7.23
CA ALA A 131 5.85 6.66 6.22
C ALA A 131 4.84 6.16 5.18
N MET A 132 5.25 6.14 3.92
CA MET A 132 4.49 5.57 2.81
C MET A 132 5.33 4.55 2.07
N VAL A 133 4.85 3.33 2.02
CA VAL A 133 5.53 2.19 1.38
C VAL A 133 4.67 1.67 0.24
N ALA A 134 5.22 1.61 -0.97
CA ALA A 134 4.59 0.90 -2.08
C ALA A 134 5.31 -0.43 -2.32
N THR A 135 4.57 -1.53 -2.44
CA THR A 135 5.17 -2.81 -2.82
C THR A 135 5.44 -2.83 -4.31
N GLY A 136 6.71 -2.96 -4.65
CA GLY A 136 7.21 -3.05 -6.01
C GLY A 136 7.67 -4.46 -6.38
N ASN A 137 8.23 -4.57 -7.56
CA ASN A 137 8.94 -5.76 -8.02
C ASN A 137 9.94 -5.40 -9.14
N THR A 138 10.67 -6.37 -9.65
CA THR A 138 11.67 -6.15 -10.72
C THR A 138 11.08 -5.60 -12.02
N SER A 139 9.77 -5.76 -12.27
CA SER A 139 9.10 -5.16 -13.43
C SER A 139 9.01 -3.63 -13.36
N ALA A 140 9.21 -3.04 -12.19
CA ALA A 140 9.32 -1.59 -12.04
C ALA A 140 10.62 -1.00 -12.64
N GLN A 141 11.59 -1.84 -12.95
CA GLN A 141 12.91 -1.45 -13.45
C GLN A 141 13.14 -1.80 -14.93
N ARG A 142 12.41 -2.79 -15.45
CA ARG A 142 12.58 -3.27 -16.83
C ARG A 142 11.32 -3.92 -17.39
N GLY A 143 11.09 -3.75 -18.69
CA GLY A 143 10.11 -4.52 -19.44
C GLY A 143 10.52 -5.98 -19.58
N LYS A 144 9.55 -6.84 -19.85
CA LYS A 144 9.70 -8.26 -20.12
C LYS A 144 8.60 -8.71 -21.07
N ALA A 145 8.90 -9.71 -21.91
CA ALA A 145 7.87 -10.32 -22.77
C ALA A 145 6.67 -10.79 -21.94
N SER A 146 5.47 -10.62 -22.45
CA SER A 146 4.19 -10.91 -21.80
C SER A 146 3.88 -10.08 -20.52
N PHE A 147 4.56 -8.95 -20.33
CA PHE A 147 4.36 -8.04 -19.20
C PHE A 147 3.82 -6.67 -19.64
N ALA A 148 3.32 -6.55 -20.86
CA ALA A 148 2.85 -5.27 -21.42
C ALA A 148 1.75 -4.61 -20.58
N GLY A 149 0.85 -5.39 -20.00
CA GLY A 149 -0.19 -4.86 -19.11
C GLY A 149 0.26 -4.54 -17.69
N PHE A 150 1.43 -4.99 -17.28
CA PHE A 150 1.87 -4.91 -15.87
C PHE A 150 3.10 -4.01 -15.65
N ALA A 151 4.19 -4.28 -16.38
CA ALA A 151 5.46 -3.59 -16.15
C ALA A 151 5.38 -2.05 -16.27
N PRO A 152 4.68 -1.46 -17.28
CA PRO A 152 4.55 -0.02 -17.39
C PRO A 152 3.92 0.62 -16.14
N THR A 153 2.92 -0.03 -15.55
CA THR A 153 2.22 0.50 -14.38
C THR A 153 3.07 0.43 -13.12
N LYS A 154 3.91 -0.60 -12.99
CA LYS A 154 4.86 -0.71 -11.87
C LYS A 154 6.04 0.26 -12.01
N ALA A 155 6.47 0.55 -13.23
CA ALA A 155 7.44 1.61 -13.51
C ALA A 155 6.89 2.99 -13.16
N ALA A 156 5.64 3.28 -13.56
CA ALA A 156 4.95 4.51 -13.20
C ALA A 156 4.77 4.65 -11.68
N GLN A 157 4.38 3.57 -10.98
CA GLN A 157 4.29 3.55 -9.52
C GLN A 157 5.63 3.89 -8.86
N ARG A 158 6.75 3.36 -9.37
CA ARG A 158 8.09 3.65 -8.88
C ARG A 158 8.44 5.13 -9.03
N ILE A 159 8.24 5.69 -10.21
CA ILE A 159 8.57 7.10 -10.47
C ILE A 159 7.68 8.04 -9.64
N LEU A 160 6.40 7.70 -9.46
CA LEU A 160 5.50 8.43 -8.55
C LEU A 160 6.03 8.41 -7.11
N ALA A 161 6.40 7.24 -6.59
CA ALA A 161 6.95 7.11 -5.24
C ALA A 161 8.27 7.89 -5.07
N GLU A 162 9.15 7.90 -6.08
CA GLU A 162 10.39 8.69 -6.08
C GLU A 162 10.11 10.21 -6.05
N SER A 163 9.12 10.68 -6.79
CA SER A 163 8.70 12.09 -6.77
C SER A 163 8.15 12.48 -5.41
N MET A 164 7.27 11.65 -4.85
CA MET A 164 6.73 11.83 -3.51
C MET A 164 7.83 11.84 -2.44
N ALA A 165 8.83 10.96 -2.54
CA ALA A 165 9.96 10.90 -1.61
C ALA A 165 10.76 12.22 -1.57
N ARG A 166 11.01 12.81 -2.74
CA ARG A 166 11.72 14.10 -2.85
C ARG A 166 10.92 15.27 -2.29
N GLU A 167 9.61 15.24 -2.49
CA GLU A 167 8.72 16.32 -2.02
C GLU A 167 8.41 16.24 -0.52
N LEU A 168 8.17 15.02 -0.01
CA LEU A 168 7.70 14.79 1.35
C LEU A 168 8.84 14.53 2.35
N GLY A 169 10.00 14.05 1.90
CA GLY A 169 11.16 13.78 2.75
C GLY A 169 11.61 14.99 3.57
N PRO A 170 11.79 16.18 2.97
CA PRO A 170 12.12 17.38 3.73
C PRO A 170 11.05 17.83 4.74
N LYS A 171 9.84 17.28 4.64
CA LYS A 171 8.68 17.55 5.52
C LYS A 171 8.49 16.47 6.59
N GLY A 172 9.49 15.58 6.78
CA GLY A 172 9.46 14.53 7.80
C GLY A 172 8.67 13.27 7.42
N VAL A 173 8.28 13.10 6.15
CA VAL A 173 7.54 11.90 5.71
C VAL A 173 8.41 11.03 4.81
N HIS A 174 8.67 9.80 5.24
CA HIS A 174 9.46 8.85 4.48
C HIS A 174 8.61 8.16 3.41
N VAL A 175 9.09 8.13 2.15
CA VAL A 175 8.41 7.40 1.07
C VAL A 175 9.39 6.44 0.41
N CYS A 176 9.00 5.17 0.25
CA CYS A 176 9.84 4.18 -0.41
C CYS A 176 9.04 3.18 -1.25
N LEU A 177 9.74 2.59 -2.23
CA LEU A 177 9.28 1.42 -2.98
C LEU A 177 10.04 0.19 -2.48
N CYS A 178 9.33 -0.76 -1.90
CA CYS A 178 9.89 -2.04 -1.44
C CYS A 178 9.86 -3.05 -2.60
N GLY A 179 11.04 -3.41 -3.13
CA GLY A 179 11.15 -4.35 -4.24
C GLY A 179 11.07 -5.80 -3.78
N HIS A 180 10.17 -6.59 -4.36
CA HIS A 180 10.10 -8.04 -4.15
C HIS A 180 10.70 -8.79 -5.33
N ARG A 181 11.63 -9.73 -5.09
CA ARG A 181 12.14 -10.66 -6.10
C ARG A 181 11.32 -11.96 -6.05
N ARG A 182 10.81 -12.39 -7.20
CA ARG A 182 10.14 -13.69 -7.31
C ARG A 182 11.17 -14.80 -7.02
N GLY A 183 10.96 -15.56 -5.96
CA GLY A 183 11.87 -16.62 -5.51
C GLY A 183 12.44 -16.40 -4.12
N ASP A 184 12.35 -15.21 -3.58
CA ASP A 184 12.69 -14.95 -2.19
C ASP A 184 11.54 -15.41 -1.30
N ARG A 185 11.71 -16.56 -0.65
CA ARG A 185 10.74 -17.09 0.32
C ARG A 185 10.87 -16.43 1.70
N SER A 186 11.91 -15.63 1.89
CA SER A 186 12.00 -14.71 3.02
C SER A 186 11.06 -13.54 2.75
N GLY A 187 10.06 -13.35 3.57
CA GLY A 187 9.08 -12.28 3.47
C GLY A 187 9.74 -10.92 3.28
N VAL A 188 8.96 -9.93 2.85
CA VAL A 188 9.39 -8.53 2.76
C VAL A 188 10.26 -8.23 3.97
N ASP A 189 11.54 -7.92 3.74
CA ASP A 189 12.43 -7.56 4.84
C ASP A 189 11.97 -6.22 5.42
N ALA A 190 11.03 -6.33 6.36
CA ALA A 190 10.48 -5.18 7.08
C ALA A 190 11.55 -4.49 7.94
N THR A 191 12.71 -5.13 8.16
CA THR A 191 13.81 -4.51 8.93
C THR A 191 14.42 -3.33 8.19
N ALA A 192 14.41 -3.32 6.85
CA ALA A 192 14.85 -2.17 6.05
C ALA A 192 13.97 -0.92 6.24
N ILE A 193 12.72 -1.09 6.65
CA ILE A 193 11.80 0.01 6.95
C ILE A 193 12.10 0.61 8.33
N TRP A 194 12.56 -0.19 9.29
CA TRP A 194 12.79 0.22 10.68
C TRP A 194 14.14 0.89 10.94
N GLN A 195 15.17 0.63 10.13
CA GLN A 195 16.52 1.14 10.39
C GLN A 195 16.72 2.64 10.08
N ARG A 196 15.70 3.34 9.58
CA ARG A 196 15.79 4.78 9.23
C ARG A 196 14.80 5.69 9.97
N THR A 197 14.06 5.16 10.93
CA THR A 197 13.13 5.94 11.79
C THR A 197 13.58 6.02 13.24
N GLY A 198 14.84 5.65 13.55
CA GLY A 198 15.50 5.84 14.83
C GLY A 198 16.47 7.01 14.78
#